data_4e74587915c06b1ef4ea3b8acc262bae
#
_entry.id   4e74587915c06b1ef4ea3b8acc262bae
#
_cell.length_a   1.000
_cell.length_b   1.000
_cell.length_c   1.000
_cell.angle_alpha   90.00
_cell.angle_beta   90.00
_cell.angle_gamma   90.00
#
_symmetry.space_group_name_H-M   'P 1'
#
loop_
_entity.id
_entity.type
_entity.pdbx_description
1 polymer ?
#
loop_
_entity_poly.entity_id
_entity_poly.type
_entity_poly.pdbx_seq_one_letter_code
_entity_poly.pdbx_strand_id
1 'polypeptide(L)'
;MVAVWPGMGQVAISAGYYLMAKLEMEHVADFAADNLFDVEAVEVKDGLIAPARLPKNRIYAWSNPDGDHDLLVFIGEAQPPVGKYLFCNQLVEFASKLNVARVVTFAAMATAMRPEQPSRVFCASTDSSVLDELKEARLTTLEDGNIGGLNGLLAGAAANLGIPGICLLGEMPHVFAQFPYPKAALGVLRAFTKMTKIELDMAELTSQSELADQHLGILFSKMEAAMEQRGRSEEETEFPSETYAQEGLSPEDQQRIEVLFEAARKDRSRAYELKRELDRLDVFADYEDRFLDLFKQDI
;
A
#
# COMPACT_ATOMS: atom_id res chain seq x y z
N MET A 1 -13.92 3.93 -6.35
CA MET A 1 -12.92 2.81 -6.39
C MET A 1 -11.60 3.32 -5.82
N VAL A 2 -10.98 2.58 -4.90
CA VAL A 2 -9.59 2.78 -4.45
C VAL A 2 -8.70 1.83 -5.25
N ALA A 3 -7.52 2.29 -5.69
CA ALA A 3 -6.56 1.45 -6.39
C ALA A 3 -5.17 1.61 -5.78
N VAL A 4 -4.51 0.48 -5.47
CA VAL A 4 -3.25 0.43 -4.74
C VAL A 4 -2.27 -0.56 -5.37
N TRP A 5 -0.99 -0.22 -5.27
CA TRP A 5 0.15 -1.02 -5.71
C TRP A 5 1.30 -0.88 -4.72
N PRO A 6 2.25 -1.83 -4.70
CA PRO A 6 3.51 -1.65 -4.01
C PRO A 6 4.22 -0.37 -4.45
N GLY A 7 4.82 0.34 -3.50
CA GLY A 7 5.50 1.60 -3.73
C GLY A 7 6.22 2.07 -2.49
N MET A 8 6.72 3.30 -2.54
CA MET A 8 7.53 3.91 -1.50
C MET A 8 6.85 3.80 -0.13
N GLY A 9 7.61 3.34 0.88
CA GLY A 9 7.11 3.14 2.24
C GLY A 9 5.97 2.13 2.37
N GLN A 10 5.66 1.38 1.31
CA GLN A 10 4.50 0.49 1.21
C GLN A 10 3.17 1.16 1.60
N VAL A 11 3.09 2.49 1.54
CA VAL A 11 1.96 3.29 2.05
C VAL A 11 0.65 2.89 1.40
N ALA A 12 0.62 2.84 0.06
CA ALA A 12 -0.61 2.54 -0.69
C ALA A 12 -1.10 1.10 -0.43
N ILE A 13 -0.19 0.14 -0.56
CA ILE A 13 -0.55 -1.28 -0.45
C ILE A 13 -0.96 -1.63 0.99
N SER A 14 -0.28 -1.10 2.01
CA SER A 14 -0.65 -1.28 3.42
C SER A 14 -2.03 -0.71 3.73
N ALA A 15 -2.33 0.49 3.23
CA ALA A 15 -3.65 1.10 3.39
C ALA A 15 -4.75 0.28 2.67
N GLY A 16 -4.46 -0.23 1.47
CA GLY A 16 -5.40 -1.09 0.73
C GLY A 16 -5.71 -2.39 1.46
N TYR A 17 -4.70 -3.11 1.94
CA TYR A 17 -4.90 -4.32 2.73
C TYR A 17 -5.63 -4.06 4.05
N TYR A 18 -5.37 -2.90 4.68
CA TYR A 18 -6.09 -2.52 5.90
C TYR A 18 -7.58 -2.30 5.63
N LEU A 19 -7.93 -1.56 4.57
CA LEU A 19 -9.32 -1.40 4.15
C LEU A 19 -9.98 -2.75 3.88
N MET A 20 -9.32 -3.60 3.09
CA MET A 20 -9.83 -4.92 2.73
C MET A 20 -10.11 -5.78 3.96
N ALA A 21 -9.18 -5.82 4.93
CA ALA A 21 -9.32 -6.63 6.13
C ALA A 21 -10.38 -6.08 7.08
N LYS A 22 -10.38 -4.77 7.36
CA LYS A 22 -11.28 -4.17 8.35
C LYS A 22 -12.71 -4.00 7.87
N LEU A 23 -12.93 -3.90 6.58
CA LEU A 23 -14.27 -3.90 5.98
C LEU A 23 -14.72 -5.31 5.56
N GLU A 24 -13.92 -6.34 5.83
CA GLU A 24 -14.21 -7.75 5.46
C GLU A 24 -14.64 -7.88 3.99
N MET A 25 -13.92 -7.17 3.10
CA MET A 25 -14.26 -7.07 1.68
C MET A 25 -14.22 -8.44 1.00
N GLU A 26 -15.05 -8.63 -0.02
CA GLU A 26 -15.13 -9.85 -0.79
C GLU A 26 -14.37 -9.72 -2.11
N HIS A 27 -13.60 -10.77 -2.47
CA HIS A 27 -12.98 -10.87 -3.79
C HIS A 27 -14.07 -11.09 -4.85
N VAL A 28 -14.17 -10.18 -5.82
CA VAL A 28 -15.23 -10.21 -6.83
C VAL A 28 -14.74 -10.44 -8.25
N ALA A 29 -13.48 -10.09 -8.56
CA ALA A 29 -12.91 -10.29 -9.88
C ALA A 29 -11.38 -10.24 -9.89
N ASP A 30 -10.78 -10.91 -10.88
CA ASP A 30 -9.40 -10.70 -11.29
C ASP A 30 -9.38 -9.81 -12.53
N PHE A 31 -8.47 -8.83 -12.54
CA PHE A 31 -8.29 -7.93 -13.68
C PHE A 31 -7.14 -8.46 -14.55
N ALA A 32 -7.50 -8.97 -15.72
CA ALA A 32 -6.53 -9.52 -16.67
C ALA A 32 -5.72 -8.42 -17.36
N ALA A 33 -4.41 -8.42 -17.17
CA ALA A 33 -3.47 -7.51 -17.82
C ALA A 33 -2.13 -8.22 -18.14
N ASP A 34 -2.17 -9.52 -18.33
CA ASP A 34 -1.01 -10.41 -18.47
C ASP A 34 -0.07 -9.96 -19.58
N ASN A 35 -0.61 -9.37 -20.65
CA ASN A 35 0.14 -8.85 -21.79
C ASN A 35 0.99 -7.60 -21.48
N LEU A 36 0.86 -7.02 -20.29
CA LEU A 36 1.61 -5.83 -19.85
C LEU A 36 2.69 -6.17 -18.81
N PHE A 37 2.76 -7.43 -18.40
CA PHE A 37 3.77 -7.94 -17.48
C PHE A 37 4.71 -8.92 -18.18
N ASP A 38 5.91 -9.01 -17.67
CA ASP A 38 6.91 -10.00 -18.06
C ASP A 38 7.42 -10.73 -16.82
N VAL A 39 7.96 -11.92 -17.00
CA VAL A 39 8.56 -12.71 -15.94
C VAL A 39 10.07 -12.68 -16.10
N GLU A 40 10.74 -11.88 -15.29
CA GLU A 40 12.20 -11.71 -15.35
C GLU A 40 12.97 -12.75 -14.52
N ALA A 41 12.30 -13.39 -13.55
CA ALA A 41 12.91 -14.36 -12.66
C ALA A 41 11.91 -15.47 -12.28
N VAL A 42 12.44 -16.60 -11.86
CA VAL A 42 11.69 -17.71 -11.27
C VAL A 42 12.26 -18.05 -9.90
N GLU A 43 11.41 -18.47 -8.99
CA GLU A 43 11.80 -18.90 -7.66
C GLU A 43 12.47 -20.30 -7.73
N VAL A 44 13.49 -20.49 -6.89
CA VAL A 44 14.11 -21.81 -6.67
C VAL A 44 13.94 -22.18 -5.20
N LYS A 45 13.24 -23.28 -4.93
CA LYS A 45 13.03 -23.79 -3.57
C LYS A 45 13.49 -25.26 -3.50
N ASP A 46 14.33 -25.57 -2.54
CA ASP A 46 14.91 -26.92 -2.36
C ASP A 46 15.56 -27.47 -3.64
N GLY A 47 16.17 -26.61 -4.45
CA GLY A 47 16.80 -26.99 -5.74
C GLY A 47 15.81 -27.18 -6.90
N LEU A 48 14.53 -26.96 -6.70
CA LEU A 48 13.49 -27.05 -7.73
C LEU A 48 13.07 -25.66 -8.21
N ILE A 49 12.99 -25.48 -9.53
CA ILE A 49 12.47 -24.27 -10.15
C ILE A 49 10.94 -24.28 -10.06
N ALA A 50 10.37 -23.27 -9.44
CA ALA A 50 8.92 -23.07 -9.43
C ALA A 50 8.41 -22.62 -10.82
N PRO A 51 7.14 -22.89 -11.18
CA PRO A 51 6.54 -22.35 -12.40
C PRO A 51 6.58 -20.81 -12.43
N ALA A 52 6.88 -20.25 -13.59
CA ALA A 52 6.80 -18.80 -13.79
C ALA A 52 5.39 -18.29 -13.49
N ARG A 53 5.31 -17.18 -12.76
CA ARG A 53 4.05 -16.60 -12.32
C ARG A 53 4.02 -15.12 -12.68
N LEU A 54 2.91 -14.67 -13.30
CA LEU A 54 2.64 -13.26 -13.53
C LEU A 54 2.01 -12.62 -12.27
N PRO A 55 2.28 -11.33 -12.02
CA PRO A 55 1.61 -10.58 -10.96
C PRO A 55 0.11 -10.55 -11.17
N LYS A 56 -0.65 -10.76 -10.09
CA LYS A 56 -2.11 -10.73 -10.13
C LYS A 56 -2.64 -9.34 -9.80
N ASN A 57 -3.79 -9.04 -10.38
CA ASN A 57 -4.53 -7.82 -10.11
C ASN A 57 -5.94 -8.21 -9.68
N ARG A 58 -6.30 -7.92 -8.44
CA ARG A 58 -7.55 -8.38 -7.82
C ARG A 58 -8.45 -7.21 -7.45
N ILE A 59 -9.74 -7.43 -7.54
CA ILE A 59 -10.77 -6.47 -7.19
C ILE A 59 -11.60 -7.03 -6.06
N TYR A 60 -11.72 -6.23 -5.01
CA TYR A 60 -12.53 -6.51 -3.83
C TYR A 60 -13.67 -5.51 -3.74
N ALA A 61 -14.82 -5.95 -3.25
CA ALA A 61 -16.01 -5.14 -3.07
C ALA A 61 -16.48 -5.16 -1.62
N TRP A 62 -17.01 -4.05 -1.20
CA TRP A 62 -17.73 -3.91 0.06
C TRP A 62 -18.99 -3.07 -0.18
N SER A 63 -20.14 -3.63 0.21
CA SER A 63 -21.42 -2.91 0.16
C SER A 63 -21.55 -2.05 1.40
N ASN A 64 -21.78 -0.75 1.20
CA ASN A 64 -21.92 0.21 2.28
C ASN A 64 -23.36 0.24 2.79
N PRO A 65 -23.67 -0.33 3.98
CA PRO A 65 -25.04 -0.41 4.46
C PRO A 65 -25.63 0.95 4.85
N ASP A 66 -24.76 1.92 5.18
CA ASP A 66 -25.15 3.22 5.74
C ASP A 66 -24.87 4.40 4.78
N GLY A 67 -24.40 4.13 3.56
CA GLY A 67 -23.97 5.15 2.61
C GLY A 67 -24.55 5.01 1.21
N ASP A 68 -24.40 6.07 0.42
CA ASP A 68 -24.91 6.15 -0.95
C ASP A 68 -24.03 5.40 -1.97
N HIS A 69 -22.83 4.98 -1.59
CA HIS A 69 -21.84 4.37 -2.48
C HIS A 69 -21.16 3.17 -1.85
N ASP A 70 -21.09 2.09 -2.62
CA ASP A 70 -20.25 0.94 -2.32
C ASP A 70 -18.77 1.26 -2.56
N LEU A 71 -17.87 0.43 -2.01
CA LEU A 71 -16.43 0.56 -2.18
C LEU A 71 -15.87 -0.61 -2.99
N LEU A 72 -15.14 -0.28 -4.06
CA LEU A 72 -14.26 -1.22 -4.74
C LEU A 72 -12.81 -0.91 -4.37
N VAL A 73 -12.04 -1.94 -4.05
CA VAL A 73 -10.59 -1.85 -3.86
C VAL A 73 -9.90 -2.73 -4.90
N PHE A 74 -9.11 -2.09 -5.74
CA PHE A 74 -8.20 -2.76 -6.66
C PHE A 74 -6.83 -2.91 -6.00
N ILE A 75 -6.31 -4.13 -5.96
CA ILE A 75 -4.98 -4.46 -5.45
C ILE A 75 -4.17 -5.10 -6.57
N GLY A 76 -3.11 -4.42 -7.01
CA GLY A 76 -2.14 -4.96 -7.95
C GLY A 76 -0.86 -5.40 -7.23
N GLU A 77 -0.41 -6.63 -7.47
CA GLU A 77 0.84 -7.18 -6.88
C GLU A 77 2.08 -6.45 -7.38
N ALA A 78 2.04 -5.91 -8.60
CA ALA A 78 3.14 -5.12 -9.17
C ALA A 78 2.61 -4.04 -10.11
N GLN A 79 3.46 -3.07 -10.41
CA GLN A 79 3.21 -2.11 -11.49
C GLN A 79 3.78 -2.67 -12.80
N PRO A 80 3.06 -2.62 -13.93
CA PRO A 80 3.59 -3.10 -15.20
C PRO A 80 4.88 -2.35 -15.58
N PRO A 81 5.92 -3.05 -16.03
CA PRO A 81 7.19 -2.42 -16.39
C PRO A 81 7.03 -1.49 -17.61
N VAL A 82 6.15 -1.86 -18.55
CA VAL A 82 5.81 -1.09 -19.75
C VAL A 82 4.30 -0.89 -19.83
N GLY A 83 3.85 0.07 -20.66
CA GLY A 83 2.41 0.26 -20.94
C GLY A 83 1.58 0.74 -19.74
N LYS A 84 2.17 1.41 -18.75
CA LYS A 84 1.46 1.92 -17.57
C LYS A 84 0.22 2.74 -17.91
N TYR A 85 0.31 3.59 -18.91
CA TYR A 85 -0.84 4.40 -19.34
C TYR A 85 -1.95 3.55 -19.97
N LEU A 86 -1.57 2.54 -20.78
CA LEU A 86 -2.53 1.59 -21.35
C LEU A 86 -3.25 0.80 -20.25
N PHE A 87 -2.50 0.32 -19.24
CA PHE A 87 -3.04 -0.34 -18.08
C PHE A 87 -4.07 0.54 -17.35
N CYS A 88 -3.71 1.81 -17.08
CA CYS A 88 -4.62 2.76 -16.45
C CYS A 88 -5.91 2.96 -17.26
N ASN A 89 -5.81 3.13 -18.59
CA ASN A 89 -6.98 3.29 -19.44
C ASN A 89 -7.90 2.05 -19.39
N GLN A 90 -7.35 0.85 -19.48
CA GLN A 90 -8.13 -0.40 -19.35
C GLN A 90 -8.83 -0.51 -17.99
N LEU A 91 -8.14 -0.15 -16.90
CA LEU A 91 -8.72 -0.17 -15.56
C LEU A 91 -9.82 0.88 -15.40
N VAL A 92 -9.64 2.07 -15.94
CA VAL A 92 -10.67 3.13 -15.90
C VAL A 92 -11.88 2.78 -16.77
N GLU A 93 -11.68 2.18 -17.94
CA GLU A 93 -12.77 1.66 -18.76
C GLU A 93 -13.58 0.59 -18.02
N PHE A 94 -12.90 -0.30 -17.30
CA PHE A 94 -13.56 -1.27 -16.42
C PHE A 94 -14.37 -0.56 -15.32
N ALA A 95 -13.75 0.38 -14.61
CA ALA A 95 -14.41 1.17 -13.57
C ALA A 95 -15.63 1.94 -14.09
N SER A 96 -15.55 2.50 -15.27
CA SER A 96 -16.66 3.20 -15.93
C SER A 96 -17.86 2.28 -16.18
N LYS A 97 -17.64 1.03 -16.60
CA LYS A 97 -18.71 0.03 -16.80
C LYS A 97 -19.42 -0.35 -15.50
N LEU A 98 -18.75 -0.18 -14.36
CA LEU A 98 -19.30 -0.38 -13.02
C LEU A 98 -19.91 0.90 -12.41
N ASN A 99 -20.03 1.98 -13.18
CA ASN A 99 -20.52 3.28 -12.73
C ASN A 99 -19.72 3.83 -11.53
N VAL A 100 -18.42 3.65 -11.51
CA VAL A 100 -17.54 4.19 -10.46
C VAL A 100 -17.62 5.71 -10.49
N ALA A 101 -18.08 6.31 -9.39
CA ALA A 101 -18.26 7.76 -9.29
C ALA A 101 -16.94 8.52 -9.09
N ARG A 102 -15.94 7.91 -8.45
CA ARG A 102 -14.61 8.51 -8.17
C ARG A 102 -13.52 7.43 -8.16
N VAL A 103 -12.34 7.76 -8.67
CA VAL A 103 -11.13 6.93 -8.56
C VAL A 103 -10.20 7.58 -7.55
N VAL A 104 -9.81 6.84 -6.53
CA VAL A 104 -8.89 7.30 -5.47
C VAL A 104 -7.64 6.44 -5.50
N THR A 105 -6.48 7.06 -5.45
CA THR A 105 -5.20 6.38 -5.30
C THR A 105 -4.50 6.83 -4.03
N PHE A 106 -3.73 5.93 -3.44
CA PHE A 106 -2.86 6.25 -2.31
C PHE A 106 -1.41 6.26 -2.76
N ALA A 107 -0.61 7.12 -2.16
CA ALA A 107 0.82 7.23 -2.45
C ALA A 107 1.59 7.69 -1.22
N ALA A 108 2.92 7.71 -1.33
CA ALA A 108 3.79 8.35 -0.37
C ALA A 108 4.35 9.66 -0.92
N MET A 109 4.57 10.64 -0.03
CA MET A 109 5.30 11.87 -0.29
C MET A 109 6.58 11.87 0.54
N ALA A 110 7.71 11.58 -0.08
CA ALA A 110 9.01 11.61 0.60
C ALA A 110 9.49 13.06 0.78
N THR A 111 9.73 13.47 2.02
CA THR A 111 10.22 14.79 2.38
C THR A 111 11.39 14.71 3.35
N ALA A 112 11.93 15.86 3.76
CA ALA A 112 12.95 15.95 4.80
C ALA A 112 12.34 15.89 6.23
N MET A 113 11.09 15.43 6.39
CA MET A 113 10.50 15.29 7.72
C MET A 113 11.27 14.30 8.58
N ARG A 114 11.21 14.50 9.89
CA ARG A 114 11.76 13.54 10.87
C ARG A 114 10.67 12.54 11.29
N PRO A 115 11.04 11.31 11.70
CA PRO A 115 10.05 10.29 12.12
C PRO A 115 9.12 10.75 13.24
N GLU A 116 9.61 11.60 14.17
CA GLU A 116 8.84 12.08 15.32
C GLU A 116 7.77 13.12 14.93
N GLN A 117 7.91 13.74 13.76
CA GLN A 117 6.95 14.71 13.28
C GLN A 117 5.64 14.06 12.82
N PRO A 118 4.50 14.74 12.96
CA PRO A 118 3.25 14.23 12.42
C PRO A 118 3.31 14.16 10.89
N SER A 119 2.92 13.01 10.31
CA SER A 119 2.81 12.84 8.87
C SER A 119 1.62 13.66 8.35
N ARG A 120 1.88 14.60 7.46
CA ARG A 120 0.83 15.34 6.73
C ARG A 120 0.28 14.47 5.60
N VAL A 121 -0.92 14.78 5.15
CA VAL A 121 -1.48 14.17 3.95
C VAL A 121 -1.68 15.25 2.90
N PHE A 122 -1.01 15.08 1.78
CA PHE A 122 -1.21 15.91 0.60
C PHE A 122 -2.28 15.31 -0.29
N CYS A 123 -3.00 16.16 -1.02
CA CYS A 123 -4.01 15.72 -1.95
C CYS A 123 -3.90 16.47 -3.29
N ALA A 124 -4.24 15.76 -4.35
CA ALA A 124 -4.46 16.33 -5.67
C ALA A 124 -5.72 15.73 -6.27
N SER A 125 -6.44 16.50 -7.08
CA SER A 125 -7.63 16.04 -7.79
C SER A 125 -7.64 16.55 -9.22
N THR A 126 -8.29 15.79 -10.10
CA THR A 126 -8.54 16.19 -11.48
C THR A 126 -9.81 17.03 -11.64
N ASP A 127 -10.57 17.21 -10.55
CA ASP A 127 -11.82 17.96 -10.50
C ASP A 127 -11.75 19.04 -9.44
N SER A 128 -12.06 20.29 -9.81
CA SER A 128 -11.96 21.45 -8.93
C SER A 128 -12.97 21.41 -7.78
N SER A 129 -14.19 20.93 -8.01
CA SER A 129 -15.19 20.81 -6.95
C SER A 129 -14.79 19.79 -5.90
N VAL A 130 -14.23 18.66 -6.34
CA VAL A 130 -13.65 17.65 -5.44
C VAL A 130 -12.44 18.21 -4.68
N LEU A 131 -11.59 19.02 -5.34
CA LEU A 131 -10.47 19.67 -4.66
C LEU A 131 -10.93 20.60 -3.55
N ASP A 132 -12.03 21.33 -3.75
CA ASP A 132 -12.61 22.20 -2.73
C ASP A 132 -13.19 21.39 -1.56
N GLU A 133 -13.86 20.24 -1.81
CA GLU A 133 -14.26 19.29 -0.75
C GLU A 133 -13.05 18.84 0.10
N LEU A 134 -11.91 18.54 -0.56
CA LEU A 134 -10.69 18.10 0.13
C LEU A 134 -10.08 19.22 0.98
N LYS A 135 -10.11 20.47 0.51
CA LYS A 135 -9.68 21.66 1.30
C LYS A 135 -10.57 21.87 2.52
N GLU A 136 -11.90 21.78 2.36
CA GLU A 136 -12.85 21.84 3.48
C GLU A 136 -12.59 20.74 4.51
N ALA A 137 -12.18 19.56 4.05
CA ALA A 137 -11.71 18.48 4.91
C ALA A 137 -10.33 18.76 5.55
N ARG A 138 -9.73 19.95 5.32
CA ARG A 138 -8.42 20.38 5.84
C ARG A 138 -7.26 19.49 5.39
N LEU A 139 -7.31 18.96 4.18
CA LEU A 139 -6.17 18.29 3.55
C LEU A 139 -5.26 19.34 2.89
N THR A 140 -3.97 19.08 2.88
CA THR A 140 -2.99 19.94 2.24
C THR A 140 -2.99 19.69 0.74
N THR A 141 -3.28 20.70 -0.06
CA THR A 141 -3.20 20.59 -1.52
C THR A 141 -1.75 20.49 -1.98
N LEU A 142 -1.46 19.58 -2.89
CA LEU A 142 -0.21 19.55 -3.64
C LEU A 142 -0.32 20.62 -4.75
N GLU A 143 0.23 21.80 -4.50
CA GLU A 143 0.11 22.97 -5.39
C GLU A 143 0.80 22.71 -6.75
N ASP A 144 2.07 22.25 -6.69
CA ASP A 144 2.89 21.97 -7.85
C ASP A 144 3.66 20.66 -7.65
N GLY A 145 3.89 19.91 -8.73
CA GLY A 145 4.69 18.69 -8.68
C GLY A 145 4.26 17.63 -9.68
N ASN A 146 4.89 16.47 -9.57
CA ASN A 146 4.59 15.31 -10.39
C ASN A 146 4.29 14.11 -9.48
N ILE A 147 3.19 13.41 -9.74
CA ILE A 147 2.87 12.15 -9.08
C ILE A 147 3.23 11.02 -10.04
N GLY A 148 4.32 10.32 -9.74
CA GLY A 148 4.83 9.23 -10.57
C GLY A 148 4.08 7.92 -10.39
N GLY A 149 4.35 6.97 -11.29
CA GLY A 149 3.79 5.62 -11.24
C GLY A 149 2.29 5.58 -11.56
N LEU A 150 1.67 4.44 -11.28
CA LEU A 150 0.24 4.23 -11.56
C LEU A 150 -0.66 5.14 -10.72
N ASN A 151 -0.22 5.58 -9.54
CA ASN A 151 -1.03 6.40 -8.64
C ASN A 151 -1.42 7.75 -9.29
N GLY A 152 -0.46 8.45 -9.90
CA GLY A 152 -0.76 9.68 -10.65
C GLY A 152 -1.44 9.40 -11.98
N LEU A 153 -0.92 8.41 -12.73
CA LEU A 153 -1.42 8.10 -14.07
C LEU A 153 -2.89 7.65 -14.05
N LEU A 154 -3.31 6.85 -13.07
CA LEU A 154 -4.67 6.36 -12.98
C LEU A 154 -5.66 7.50 -12.72
N ALA A 155 -5.33 8.41 -11.81
CA ALA A 155 -6.17 9.58 -11.54
C ALA A 155 -6.33 10.45 -12.80
N GLY A 156 -5.22 10.68 -13.53
CA GLY A 156 -5.26 11.42 -14.81
C GLY A 156 -6.04 10.69 -15.90
N ALA A 157 -5.91 9.36 -16.02
CA ALA A 157 -6.67 8.55 -16.96
C ALA A 157 -8.18 8.57 -16.66
N ALA A 158 -8.58 8.56 -15.38
CA ALA A 158 -9.97 8.65 -14.96
C ALA A 158 -10.64 9.95 -15.47
N ALA A 159 -9.92 11.07 -15.44
CA ALA A 159 -10.40 12.35 -15.94
C ALA A 159 -10.77 12.32 -17.42
N ASN A 160 -10.07 11.53 -18.25
CA ASN A 160 -10.37 11.41 -19.68
C ASN A 160 -11.76 10.79 -19.96
N LEU A 161 -12.29 10.02 -19.01
CA LEU A 161 -13.65 9.46 -19.06
C LEU A 161 -14.65 10.24 -18.20
N GLY A 162 -14.29 11.42 -17.71
CA GLY A 162 -15.13 12.26 -16.87
C GLY A 162 -15.34 11.73 -15.46
N ILE A 163 -14.48 10.81 -14.99
CA ILE A 163 -14.49 10.30 -13.63
C ILE A 163 -13.48 11.09 -12.80
N PRO A 164 -13.89 11.79 -11.72
CA PRO A 164 -12.96 12.49 -10.85
C PRO A 164 -11.90 11.55 -10.28
N GLY A 165 -10.63 11.89 -10.52
CA GLY A 165 -9.46 11.21 -9.97
C GLY A 165 -8.90 11.97 -8.77
N ILE A 166 -8.57 11.25 -7.71
CA ILE A 166 -8.00 11.79 -6.47
C ILE A 166 -6.75 11.00 -6.12
N CYS A 167 -5.68 11.70 -5.75
CA CYS A 167 -4.50 11.09 -5.14
C CYS A 167 -4.30 11.63 -3.73
N LEU A 168 -4.22 10.73 -2.74
CA LEU A 168 -3.86 11.03 -1.35
C LEU A 168 -2.44 10.56 -1.10
N LEU A 169 -1.55 11.48 -0.70
CA LEU A 169 -0.14 11.21 -0.48
C LEU A 169 0.21 11.39 0.99
N GLY A 170 0.55 10.30 1.67
CA GLY A 170 1.02 10.33 3.05
C GLY A 170 2.49 10.74 3.11
N GLU A 171 2.80 11.76 3.91
CA GLU A 171 4.16 12.24 4.08
C GLU A 171 5.01 11.24 4.85
N MET A 172 6.26 11.06 4.41
CA MET A 172 7.22 10.19 5.07
C MET A 172 8.66 10.72 4.93
N PRO A 173 9.58 10.36 5.85
CA PRO A 173 10.97 10.70 5.71
C PRO A 173 11.59 10.02 4.48
N HIS A 174 12.27 10.78 3.62
CA HIS A 174 12.88 10.25 2.40
C HIS A 174 13.93 9.16 2.67
N VAL A 175 14.62 9.23 3.82
CA VAL A 175 15.64 8.23 4.23
C VAL A 175 15.05 6.84 4.50
N PHE A 176 13.74 6.74 4.73
CA PHE A 176 13.03 5.49 4.98
C PHE A 176 12.13 5.06 3.81
N ALA A 177 12.37 5.58 2.60
CA ALA A 177 11.53 5.31 1.43
C ALA A 177 11.40 3.81 1.08
N GLN A 178 12.38 3.00 1.44
CA GLN A 178 12.42 1.55 1.21
C GLN A 178 11.84 0.72 2.37
N PHE A 179 11.52 1.35 3.50
CA PHE A 179 10.99 0.67 4.68
C PHE A 179 9.49 0.92 4.81
N PRO A 180 8.70 -0.06 5.30
CA PRO A 180 7.29 0.16 5.60
C PRO A 180 7.10 1.35 6.55
N TYR A 181 6.20 2.28 6.19
CA TYR A 181 5.94 3.48 6.98
C TYR A 181 4.44 3.58 7.34
N PRO A 182 3.98 2.86 8.38
CA PRO A 182 2.56 2.75 8.74
C PRO A 182 1.93 4.09 9.15
N LYS A 183 2.69 5.05 9.64
CA LYS A 183 2.20 6.40 9.96
C LYS A 183 1.60 7.11 8.74
N ALA A 184 2.25 7.01 7.57
CA ALA A 184 1.73 7.59 6.34
C ALA A 184 0.50 6.83 5.83
N ALA A 185 0.49 5.49 5.95
CA ALA A 185 -0.68 4.67 5.63
C ALA A 185 -1.89 5.02 6.51
N LEU A 186 -1.67 5.19 7.82
CA LEU A 186 -2.70 5.68 8.76
C LEU A 186 -3.21 7.07 8.37
N GLY A 187 -2.30 7.97 7.98
CA GLY A 187 -2.64 9.32 7.53
C GLY A 187 -3.58 9.30 6.33
N VAL A 188 -3.23 8.56 5.26
CA VAL A 188 -4.09 8.49 4.05
C VAL A 188 -5.42 7.82 4.34
N LEU A 189 -5.49 6.81 5.22
CA LEU A 189 -6.76 6.20 5.62
C LEU A 189 -7.64 7.16 6.40
N ARG A 190 -7.08 7.94 7.34
CA ARG A 190 -7.83 8.98 8.07
C ARG A 190 -8.36 10.05 7.12
N ALA A 191 -7.59 10.45 6.10
CA ALA A 191 -8.05 11.38 5.07
C ALA A 191 -9.17 10.76 4.23
N PHE A 192 -9.00 9.51 3.81
CA PHE A 192 -9.99 8.77 3.03
C PHE A 192 -11.31 8.60 3.78
N THR A 193 -11.29 8.13 5.03
CA THR A 193 -12.52 7.95 5.84
C THR A 193 -13.22 9.27 6.13
N LYS A 194 -12.46 10.36 6.34
CA LYS A 194 -13.04 11.69 6.49
C LYS A 194 -13.77 12.17 5.23
N MET A 195 -13.22 11.89 4.05
CA MET A 195 -13.81 12.23 2.76
C MET A 195 -15.05 11.38 2.45
N THR A 196 -14.99 10.07 2.73
CA THR A 196 -16.03 9.11 2.35
C THR A 196 -17.08 8.86 3.44
N LYS A 197 -16.80 9.29 4.67
CA LYS A 197 -17.60 9.02 5.89
C LYS A 197 -17.72 7.52 6.21
N ILE A 198 -16.87 6.68 5.61
CA ILE A 198 -16.79 5.26 5.96
C ILE A 198 -16.18 5.14 7.36
N GLU A 199 -16.85 4.45 8.25
CA GLU A 199 -16.32 4.13 9.57
C GLU A 199 -15.30 2.98 9.46
N LEU A 200 -14.12 3.18 10.02
CA LEU A 200 -13.03 2.21 10.00
C LEU A 200 -12.31 2.19 11.34
N ASP A 201 -12.26 1.04 11.99
CA ASP A 201 -11.44 0.87 13.20
C ASP A 201 -9.95 0.97 12.82
N MET A 202 -9.27 1.99 13.35
CA MET A 202 -7.85 2.28 13.10
C MET A 202 -6.96 2.03 14.33
N ALA A 203 -7.48 1.42 15.40
CA ALA A 203 -6.73 1.26 16.64
C ALA A 203 -5.45 0.46 16.44
N GLU A 204 -5.52 -0.63 15.70
CA GLU A 204 -4.38 -1.51 15.42
C GLU A 204 -3.30 -0.80 14.58
N LEU A 205 -3.68 -0.11 13.51
CA LEU A 205 -2.75 0.64 12.67
C LEU A 205 -2.13 1.84 13.42
N THR A 206 -2.89 2.44 14.34
CA THR A 206 -2.38 3.51 15.21
C THR A 206 -1.27 2.98 16.12
N SER A 207 -1.50 1.86 16.80
CA SER A 207 -0.49 1.23 17.66
C SER A 207 0.76 0.80 16.86
N GLN A 208 0.57 0.27 15.66
CA GLN A 208 1.67 -0.08 14.77
C GLN A 208 2.48 1.14 14.33
N SER A 209 1.80 2.25 14.04
CA SER A 209 2.45 3.53 13.71
C SER A 209 3.32 4.05 14.84
N GLU A 210 2.83 4.00 16.08
CA GLU A 210 3.57 4.45 17.27
C GLU A 210 4.83 3.60 17.51
N LEU A 211 4.73 2.28 17.36
CA LEU A 211 5.88 1.38 17.48
C LEU A 211 6.93 1.63 16.39
N ALA A 212 6.48 1.80 15.14
CA ALA A 212 7.37 2.10 14.03
C ALA A 212 8.09 3.44 14.22
N ASP A 213 7.38 4.47 14.69
CA ASP A 213 7.97 5.78 14.98
C ASP A 213 9.10 5.69 16.01
N GLN A 214 8.92 4.91 17.08
CA GLN A 214 9.95 4.72 18.10
C GLN A 214 11.20 4.06 17.50
N HIS A 215 11.03 2.98 16.72
CA HIS A 215 12.15 2.27 16.10
C HIS A 215 12.88 3.13 15.06
N LEU A 216 12.13 3.80 14.18
CA LEU A 216 12.69 4.65 13.14
C LEU A 216 13.33 5.92 13.71
N GLY A 217 12.78 6.48 14.80
CA GLY A 217 13.39 7.61 15.50
C GLY A 217 14.76 7.26 16.09
N ILE A 218 14.89 6.07 16.70
CA ILE A 218 16.18 5.57 17.22
C ILE A 218 17.16 5.36 16.05
N LEU A 219 16.72 4.76 14.96
CA LEU A 219 17.56 4.52 13.79
C LEU A 219 18.02 5.84 13.17
N PHE A 220 17.11 6.80 13.01
CA PHE A 220 17.41 8.13 12.49
C PHE A 220 18.45 8.86 13.31
N SER A 221 18.32 8.87 14.65
CA SER A 221 19.28 9.48 15.56
C SER A 221 20.66 8.85 15.47
N LYS A 222 20.75 7.52 15.30
CA LYS A 222 22.02 6.82 15.08
C LYS A 222 22.66 7.21 13.75
N MET A 223 21.86 7.36 12.69
CA MET A 223 22.35 7.79 11.38
C MET A 223 22.89 9.24 11.43
N GLU A 224 22.17 10.16 12.09
CA GLU A 224 22.65 11.54 12.29
C GLU A 224 23.97 11.57 13.06
N ALA A 225 24.08 10.85 14.17
CA ALA A 225 25.31 10.78 14.96
C ALA A 225 26.50 10.20 14.16
N ALA A 226 26.25 9.19 13.33
CA ALA A 226 27.27 8.62 12.45
C ALA A 226 27.72 9.61 11.36
N MET A 227 26.79 10.39 10.79
CA MET A 227 27.10 11.44 9.81
C MET A 227 27.92 12.57 10.44
N GLU A 228 27.57 13.02 11.65
CA GLU A 228 28.33 14.04 12.38
C GLU A 228 29.75 13.57 12.72
N GLN A 229 29.92 12.30 13.08
CA GLN A 229 31.26 11.74 13.32
C GLN A 229 32.10 11.64 12.04
N ARG A 230 31.50 11.29 10.89
CA ARG A 230 32.18 11.26 9.59
C ARG A 230 32.57 12.64 9.09
N GLY A 231 31.76 13.66 9.34
CA GLY A 231 32.13 15.05 9.02
C GLY A 231 33.33 15.58 9.82
N ARG A 232 33.81 14.83 10.82
CA ARG A 232 35.03 15.13 11.62
C ARG A 232 36.25 14.30 11.27
N SER A 233 36.08 13.24 10.47
CA SER A 233 37.18 12.35 10.02
C SER A 233 37.02 12.07 8.52
N GLU A 234 37.75 12.80 7.69
CA GLU A 234 37.98 12.43 6.29
C GLU A 234 38.89 11.20 6.26
N GLU A 235 38.32 10.01 6.23
CA GLU A 235 38.96 8.81 5.72
C GLU A 235 37.92 7.83 5.24
N GLU A 236 38.10 7.41 3.98
CA GLU A 236 37.27 6.44 3.25
C GLU A 236 37.20 5.10 3.97
N THR A 237 36.04 4.63 4.30
CA THR A 237 35.81 3.21 4.57
C THR A 237 34.56 2.73 3.84
N GLU A 238 34.77 1.80 2.92
CA GLU A 238 33.76 1.04 2.22
C GLU A 238 32.77 0.41 3.21
N PHE A 239 31.48 0.50 2.86
CA PHE A 239 30.43 -0.21 3.58
C PHE A 239 30.54 -1.72 3.31
N PRO A 240 30.52 -2.58 4.32
CA PRO A 240 30.28 -3.99 4.10
C PRO A 240 28.82 -4.12 3.61
N SER A 241 28.64 -4.64 2.43
CA SER A 241 27.35 -5.20 2.01
C SER A 241 27.14 -6.48 2.81
N GLU A 242 26.47 -6.39 3.95
CA GLU A 242 25.96 -7.59 4.61
C GLU A 242 24.82 -8.14 3.75
N THR A 243 25.15 -9.15 2.97
CA THR A 243 24.21 -10.06 2.38
C THR A 243 23.60 -10.85 3.54
N TYR A 244 22.41 -10.45 3.99
CA TYR A 244 21.64 -11.31 4.89
C TYR A 244 21.24 -12.56 4.10
N ALA A 245 21.93 -13.67 4.40
CA ALA A 245 21.44 -14.97 4.01
C ALA A 245 20.05 -15.13 4.66
N GLN A 246 19.01 -15.34 3.85
CA GLN A 246 17.69 -15.71 4.34
C GLN A 246 17.82 -17.06 5.07
N GLU A 247 17.94 -17.02 6.38
CA GLU A 247 17.68 -18.19 7.20
C GLU A 247 16.18 -18.49 7.08
N GLY A 248 15.85 -19.71 6.68
CA GLY A 248 14.44 -20.13 6.54
C GLY A 248 13.68 -19.93 7.85
N LEU A 249 12.36 -19.72 7.74
CA LEU A 249 11.46 -19.52 8.87
C LEU A 249 11.70 -20.56 9.97
N SER A 250 11.81 -20.10 11.23
CA SER A 250 11.89 -21.00 12.36
C SER A 250 10.60 -21.84 12.50
N PRO A 251 10.65 -23.06 13.05
CA PRO A 251 9.45 -23.86 13.30
C PRO A 251 8.40 -23.12 14.18
N GLU A 252 8.85 -22.26 15.08
CA GLU A 252 7.97 -21.45 15.95
C GLU A 252 7.26 -20.36 15.13
N ASP A 253 7.96 -19.68 14.23
CA ASP A 253 7.37 -18.67 13.34
C ASP A 253 6.37 -19.31 12.37
N GLN A 254 6.70 -20.48 11.81
CA GLN A 254 5.76 -21.23 10.95
C GLN A 254 4.47 -21.57 11.70
N GLN A 255 4.58 -22.09 12.93
CA GLN A 255 3.41 -22.42 13.75
C GLN A 255 2.59 -21.18 14.08
N ARG A 256 3.23 -20.06 14.36
CA ARG A 256 2.56 -18.78 14.62
C ARG A 256 1.79 -18.27 13.41
N ILE A 257 2.36 -18.37 12.21
CA ILE A 257 1.70 -18.03 10.96
C ILE A 257 0.44 -18.88 10.77
N GLU A 258 0.51 -20.21 10.99
CA GLU A 258 -0.66 -21.09 10.86
C GLU A 258 -1.79 -20.74 11.84
N VAL A 259 -1.45 -20.44 13.10
CA VAL A 259 -2.45 -20.00 14.10
C VAL A 259 -3.14 -18.70 13.66
N LEU A 260 -2.40 -17.75 13.09
CA LEU A 260 -2.97 -16.50 12.58
C LEU A 260 -3.83 -16.71 11.33
N PHE A 261 -3.47 -17.64 10.42
CA PHE A 261 -4.33 -18.03 9.31
C PHE A 261 -5.65 -18.61 9.78
N GLU A 262 -5.64 -19.52 10.77
CA GLU A 262 -6.85 -20.09 11.34
C GLU A 262 -7.73 -19.03 12.05
N ALA A 263 -7.11 -18.05 12.71
CA ALA A 263 -7.82 -16.94 13.31
C ALA A 263 -8.48 -16.04 12.25
N ALA A 264 -7.76 -15.71 11.18
CA ALA A 264 -8.26 -14.88 10.09
C ALA A 264 -9.36 -15.58 9.26
N ARG A 265 -9.33 -16.91 9.14
CA ARG A 265 -10.44 -17.67 8.53
C ARG A 265 -11.74 -17.58 9.31
N LYS A 266 -11.66 -17.51 10.64
CA LYS A 266 -12.83 -17.40 11.52
C LYS A 266 -13.35 -15.97 11.63
N ASP A 267 -12.46 -15.00 11.50
CA ASP A 267 -12.75 -13.58 11.64
C ASP A 267 -11.83 -12.80 10.69
N ARG A 268 -12.37 -12.40 9.54
CA ARG A 268 -11.64 -11.70 8.47
C ARG A 268 -11.04 -10.37 8.95
N SER A 269 -11.64 -9.72 9.95
CA SER A 269 -11.09 -8.48 10.51
C SER A 269 -9.69 -8.65 11.10
N ARG A 270 -9.33 -9.89 11.49
CA ARG A 270 -8.02 -10.27 12.00
C ARG A 270 -6.97 -10.56 10.93
N ALA A 271 -7.34 -10.54 9.65
CA ALA A 271 -6.39 -10.78 8.56
C ALA A 271 -5.24 -9.76 8.58
N TYR A 272 -5.45 -8.56 9.10
CA TYR A 272 -4.38 -7.58 9.23
C TYR A 272 -3.32 -7.97 10.28
N GLU A 273 -3.70 -8.66 11.36
CA GLU A 273 -2.72 -9.22 12.33
C GLU A 273 -1.80 -10.24 11.62
N LEU A 274 -2.39 -11.10 10.79
CA LEU A 274 -1.65 -12.07 9.97
C LEU A 274 -0.70 -11.36 9.01
N LYS A 275 -1.20 -10.35 8.26
CA LYS A 275 -0.37 -9.58 7.34
C LYS A 275 0.84 -8.97 8.03
N ARG A 276 0.63 -8.35 9.18
CA ARG A 276 1.69 -7.74 9.98
C ARG A 276 2.78 -8.75 10.38
N GLU A 277 2.39 -9.96 10.76
CA GLU A 277 3.36 -10.99 11.14
C GLU A 277 4.15 -11.49 9.93
N LEU A 278 3.49 -11.65 8.79
CA LEU A 278 4.15 -12.02 7.52
C LEU A 278 5.13 -10.93 7.06
N ASP A 279 4.75 -9.64 7.19
CA ASP A 279 5.65 -8.51 6.91
C ASP A 279 6.83 -8.45 7.88
N ARG A 280 6.61 -8.73 9.19
CA ARG A 280 7.67 -8.77 10.20
C ARG A 280 8.75 -9.81 9.90
N LEU A 281 8.33 -10.93 9.33
CA LEU A 281 9.20 -12.05 8.96
C LEU A 281 9.76 -11.93 7.54
N ASP A 282 9.37 -10.87 6.81
CA ASP A 282 9.73 -10.63 5.39
C ASP A 282 9.35 -11.78 4.46
N VAL A 283 8.21 -12.42 4.74
CA VAL A 283 7.71 -13.58 3.98
C VAL A 283 6.32 -13.35 3.37
N PHE A 284 5.81 -12.11 3.38
CA PHE A 284 4.47 -11.85 2.88
C PHE A 284 4.30 -12.30 1.42
N ALA A 285 5.32 -12.11 0.58
CA ALA A 285 5.28 -12.51 -0.83
C ALA A 285 5.04 -14.02 -1.00
N ASP A 286 5.59 -14.86 -0.12
CA ASP A 286 5.44 -16.32 -0.15
C ASP A 286 4.02 -16.78 0.24
N TYR A 287 3.33 -15.97 1.05
CA TYR A 287 1.99 -16.27 1.59
C TYR A 287 0.89 -15.40 0.98
N GLU A 288 1.20 -14.48 0.07
CA GLU A 288 0.26 -13.47 -0.45
C GLU A 288 -0.98 -14.11 -1.08
N ASP A 289 -0.82 -15.13 -1.92
CA ASP A 289 -1.96 -15.85 -2.51
C ASP A 289 -2.87 -16.46 -1.45
N ARG A 290 -2.28 -17.15 -0.46
CA ARG A 290 -3.01 -17.79 0.63
C ARG A 290 -3.69 -16.75 1.53
N PHE A 291 -3.06 -15.59 1.73
CA PHE A 291 -3.64 -14.46 2.44
C PHE A 291 -4.85 -13.89 1.70
N LEU A 292 -4.72 -13.68 0.40
CA LEU A 292 -5.78 -13.11 -0.41
C LEU A 292 -6.94 -14.10 -0.65
N ASP A 293 -6.68 -15.41 -0.56
CA ASP A 293 -7.70 -16.46 -0.61
C ASP A 293 -8.66 -16.42 0.60
N LEU A 294 -8.30 -15.79 1.73
CA LEU A 294 -9.19 -15.56 2.87
C LEU A 294 -10.42 -14.70 2.50
N PHE A 295 -10.33 -13.91 1.42
CA PHE A 295 -11.36 -12.97 0.98
C PHE A 295 -12.16 -13.47 -0.23
N LYS A 296 -11.91 -14.73 -0.69
CA LYS A 296 -12.76 -15.38 -1.69
C LYS A 296 -14.07 -15.86 -1.05
N GLN A 297 -15.15 -15.82 -1.82
CA GLN A 297 -16.39 -16.46 -1.40
C GLN A 297 -16.23 -17.98 -1.45
N ASP A 298 -16.67 -18.68 -0.42
CA ASP A 298 -16.91 -20.12 -0.49
C ASP A 298 -18.10 -20.35 -1.46
N ILE A 299 -17.78 -20.87 -2.66
CA ILE A 299 -18.78 -21.25 -3.68
C ILE A 299 -19.35 -22.63 -3.33
#